data_3947ade8cf946d1f511834bb202f89a8
#
_entry.id   3947ade8cf946d1f511834bb202f89a8
#
_cell.length_a   1.000
_cell.length_b   1.000
_cell.length_c   1.000
_cell.angle_alpha   90.00
_cell.angle_beta   90.00
_cell.angle_gamma   90.00
#
_symmetry.space_group_name_H-M   'P 1'
#
loop_
_entity.id
_entity.type
_entity.pdbx_description
1 polymer ?
#
loop_
_entity_poly.entity_id
_entity_poly.type
_entity_poly.pdbx_seq_one_letter_code
_entity_poly.pdbx_strand_id
1 'polypeptide(L)'
;MTFRRGVVVAIFAVVIARSTVLAASPAWLKFTHPELGFSVSYPEDWMLAGGVAGVDFVALGPQVAGVQGMRLNVNITHDPVPAGTSVDVYNTKSEEALKSTFSAYRPVQTARLTIGTLPAVLRQYTWKRNDGIELYQLQLLTIDSARGYVVTGTTLAGSSHLKGETKALANIMLTFRPH
;
A
#
# COMPACT_ATOMS: atom_id res chain seq x y z
N MET A 1 -33.04 78.44 -1.76
CA MET A 1 -32.52 77.53 -0.65
C MET A 1 -32.92 76.12 -1.02
N THR A 2 -32.01 75.33 -1.64
CA THR A 2 -32.26 74.02 -2.19
C THR A 2 -31.45 73.02 -1.39
N PHE A 3 -32.10 72.16 -0.56
CA PHE A 3 -31.49 71.08 0.20
C PHE A 3 -31.23 69.86 -0.70
N ARG A 4 -29.96 69.52 -0.93
CA ARG A 4 -29.56 68.27 -1.54
C ARG A 4 -29.52 67.15 -0.45
N ARG A 5 -30.39 66.15 -0.61
CA ARG A 5 -30.39 64.94 0.18
C ARG A 5 -29.30 63.99 -0.38
N GLY A 6 -28.24 63.74 0.37
CA GLY A 6 -27.23 62.71 0.07
C GLY A 6 -27.78 61.33 0.42
N VAL A 7 -27.74 60.43 -0.55
CA VAL A 7 -28.05 59.02 -0.36
C VAL A 7 -26.77 58.31 0.04
N VAL A 8 -26.72 57.79 1.25
CA VAL A 8 -25.62 56.89 1.74
C VAL A 8 -25.97 55.46 1.34
N VAL A 9 -25.23 54.89 0.41
CA VAL A 9 -25.30 53.47 0.05
C VAL A 9 -24.36 52.71 0.95
N ALA A 10 -24.88 51.92 1.91
CA ALA A 10 -24.12 51.03 2.72
C ALA A 10 -23.88 49.74 1.95
N ILE A 11 -22.62 49.45 1.58
CA ILE A 11 -22.21 48.21 0.94
C ILE A 11 -21.92 47.18 2.07
N PHE A 12 -22.83 46.22 2.25
CA PHE A 12 -22.56 45.07 3.12
C PHE A 12 -21.65 44.05 2.38
N ALA A 13 -20.41 43.96 2.77
CA ALA A 13 -19.53 42.90 2.33
C ALA A 13 -19.89 41.60 3.06
N VAL A 14 -20.49 40.63 2.38
CA VAL A 14 -20.73 39.30 2.89
C VAL A 14 -19.41 38.50 2.82
N VAL A 15 -18.75 38.32 3.97
CA VAL A 15 -17.59 37.47 4.08
C VAL A 15 -18.09 36.02 4.14
N ILE A 16 -18.01 35.29 3.02
CA ILE A 16 -18.27 33.85 2.98
C ILE A 16 -17.03 33.14 3.55
N ALA A 17 -17.08 32.76 4.82
CA ALA A 17 -16.09 31.89 5.42
C ALA A 17 -16.19 30.50 4.76
N ARG A 18 -15.24 30.15 3.89
CA ARG A 18 -15.08 28.80 3.38
C ARG A 18 -14.53 27.92 4.50
N SER A 19 -15.40 27.17 5.16
CA SER A 19 -14.98 26.11 6.06
C SER A 19 -14.31 25.02 5.24
N THR A 20 -12.98 24.93 5.30
CA THR A 20 -12.24 23.78 4.81
C THR A 20 -12.53 22.62 5.77
N VAL A 21 -13.42 21.71 5.39
CA VAL A 21 -13.59 20.43 6.07
C VAL A 21 -12.29 19.66 5.82
N LEU A 22 -11.41 19.61 6.82
CA LEU A 22 -10.30 18.68 6.85
C LEU A 22 -10.92 17.28 6.88
N ALA A 23 -10.80 16.53 5.78
CA ALA A 23 -11.17 15.12 5.78
C ALA A 23 -10.32 14.44 6.84
N ALA A 24 -10.97 13.86 7.85
CA ALA A 24 -10.28 13.06 8.86
C ALA A 24 -9.59 11.88 8.16
N SER A 25 -8.35 11.60 8.55
CA SER A 25 -7.69 10.39 8.06
C SER A 25 -8.52 9.17 8.50
N PRO A 26 -8.70 8.16 7.65
CA PRO A 26 -9.47 6.98 7.99
C PRO A 26 -8.90 6.32 9.26
N ALA A 27 -9.77 5.77 10.09
CA ALA A 27 -9.35 4.95 11.22
C ALA A 27 -8.62 3.70 10.72
N TRP A 28 -7.78 3.11 11.57
CA TRP A 28 -7.01 1.92 11.22
C TRP A 28 -7.56 0.72 11.98
N LEU A 29 -7.83 -0.35 11.26
CA LEU A 29 -8.19 -1.64 11.82
C LEU A 29 -6.95 -2.53 11.91
N LYS A 30 -6.92 -3.44 12.89
CA LYS A 30 -5.85 -4.42 13.05
C LYS A 30 -6.39 -5.81 12.75
N PHE A 31 -5.75 -6.51 11.83
CA PHE A 31 -5.92 -7.94 11.60
C PHE A 31 -4.83 -8.71 12.34
N THR A 32 -5.19 -9.84 12.95
CA THR A 32 -4.24 -10.82 13.51
C THR A 32 -4.60 -12.19 12.96
N HIS A 33 -3.63 -12.85 12.32
CA HIS A 33 -3.84 -14.17 11.75
C HIS A 33 -3.96 -15.20 12.88
N PRO A 34 -5.06 -16.02 12.93
CA PRO A 34 -5.33 -16.88 14.08
C PRO A 34 -4.30 -17.98 14.31
N GLU A 35 -3.71 -18.52 13.24
CA GLU A 35 -2.76 -19.65 13.33
C GLU A 35 -1.30 -19.20 13.23
N LEU A 36 -1.01 -18.23 12.34
CA LEU A 36 0.36 -17.76 12.10
C LEU A 36 0.79 -16.67 13.09
N GLY A 37 -0.15 -16.09 13.81
CA GLY A 37 0.10 -15.09 14.83
C GLY A 37 0.49 -13.70 14.32
N PHE A 38 0.87 -13.51 13.05
CA PHE A 38 1.24 -12.19 12.53
C PHE A 38 0.09 -11.20 12.60
N SER A 39 0.42 -9.92 12.69
CA SER A 39 -0.56 -8.85 12.62
C SER A 39 -0.20 -7.80 11.57
N VAL A 40 -1.23 -7.12 11.04
CA VAL A 40 -1.11 -6.01 10.11
C VAL A 40 -2.25 -5.03 10.34
N SER A 41 -1.99 -3.73 10.21
CA SER A 41 -3.04 -2.71 10.26
C SER A 41 -3.34 -2.18 8.86
N TYR A 42 -4.60 -1.85 8.61
CA TYR A 42 -5.09 -1.36 7.32
C TYR A 42 -6.20 -0.31 7.56
N PRO A 43 -6.46 0.62 6.62
CA PRO A 43 -7.52 1.60 6.75
C PRO A 43 -8.91 0.94 6.80
N GLU A 44 -9.83 1.47 7.60
CA GLU A 44 -11.19 0.91 7.78
C GLU A 44 -12.04 0.90 6.50
N ASP A 45 -11.71 1.77 5.52
CA ASP A 45 -12.37 1.85 4.21
C ASP A 45 -11.84 0.79 3.21
N TRP A 46 -10.85 -0.03 3.61
CA TRP A 46 -10.38 -1.15 2.81
C TRP A 46 -11.17 -2.42 3.14
N MET A 47 -11.43 -3.23 2.12
CA MET A 47 -12.17 -4.49 2.26
C MET A 47 -11.20 -5.66 2.43
N LEU A 48 -11.48 -6.56 3.38
CA LEU A 48 -10.78 -7.84 3.44
C LEU A 48 -11.39 -8.80 2.42
N ALA A 49 -10.53 -9.45 1.63
CA ALA A 49 -10.90 -10.56 0.76
C ALA A 49 -10.41 -11.87 1.38
N GLY A 50 -11.30 -12.83 1.54
CA GLY A 50 -10.98 -14.16 2.06
C GLY A 50 -10.93 -15.22 0.96
N GLY A 51 -10.38 -16.41 1.29
CA GLY A 51 -10.46 -17.59 0.44
C GLY A 51 -9.55 -17.59 -0.80
N VAL A 52 -8.52 -16.76 -0.83
CA VAL A 52 -7.51 -16.80 -1.90
C VAL A 52 -6.49 -17.89 -1.56
N ALA A 53 -6.42 -18.95 -2.35
CA ALA A 53 -5.52 -20.06 -2.10
C ALA A 53 -4.05 -19.62 -2.05
N GLY A 54 -3.32 -20.03 -1.01
CA GLY A 54 -1.90 -19.70 -0.81
C GLY A 54 -1.65 -18.26 -0.35
N VAL A 55 -2.70 -17.53 0.06
CA VAL A 55 -2.58 -16.16 0.58
C VAL A 55 -3.22 -16.09 1.97
N ASP A 56 -2.44 -15.59 2.94
CA ASP A 56 -2.84 -15.54 4.34
C ASP A 56 -3.67 -14.30 4.69
N PHE A 57 -3.52 -13.24 3.91
CA PHE A 57 -4.22 -11.97 4.09
C PHE A 57 -4.34 -11.22 2.77
N VAL A 58 -5.50 -10.64 2.51
CA VAL A 58 -5.71 -9.69 1.40
C VAL A 58 -6.57 -8.53 1.86
N ALA A 59 -6.07 -7.31 1.69
CA ALA A 59 -6.86 -6.10 1.81
C ALA A 59 -6.94 -5.38 0.45
N LEU A 60 -8.15 -4.98 0.07
CA LEU A 60 -8.47 -4.29 -1.18
C LEU A 60 -8.84 -2.84 -0.88
N GLY A 61 -8.06 -1.92 -1.38
CA GLY A 61 -8.24 -0.49 -1.24
C GLY A 61 -9.09 0.14 -2.35
N PRO A 62 -8.95 1.46 -2.57
CA PRO A 62 -9.61 2.18 -3.64
C PRO A 62 -9.33 1.60 -5.03
N GLN A 63 -10.24 1.83 -5.97
CA GLN A 63 -10.04 1.48 -7.37
C GLN A 63 -8.92 2.33 -7.97
N VAL A 64 -8.04 1.69 -8.75
CA VAL A 64 -6.97 2.39 -9.46
C VAL A 64 -7.54 3.04 -10.72
N ALA A 65 -7.24 4.32 -10.94
CA ALA A 65 -7.72 5.03 -12.10
C ALA A 65 -7.12 4.44 -13.41
N GLY A 66 -7.94 4.37 -14.45
CA GLY A 66 -7.53 3.95 -15.79
C GLY A 66 -7.65 2.45 -16.08
N VAL A 67 -7.89 1.60 -15.09
CA VAL A 67 -8.10 0.16 -15.29
C VAL A 67 -9.33 -0.31 -14.53
N GLN A 68 -10.38 -0.68 -15.27
CA GLN A 68 -11.62 -1.16 -14.67
C GLN A 68 -11.39 -2.43 -13.84
N GLY A 69 -11.94 -2.47 -12.64
CA GLY A 69 -11.87 -3.62 -11.74
C GLY A 69 -10.54 -3.76 -11.00
N MET A 70 -9.52 -2.97 -11.32
CA MET A 70 -8.27 -2.98 -10.57
C MET A 70 -8.36 -2.12 -9.32
N ARG A 71 -7.95 -2.68 -8.19
CA ARG A 71 -7.89 -1.99 -6.89
C ARG A 71 -6.46 -2.02 -6.35
N LEU A 72 -6.10 -1.00 -5.59
CA LEU A 72 -4.95 -1.11 -4.69
C LEU A 72 -5.13 -2.35 -3.84
N ASN A 73 -4.08 -3.12 -3.64
CA ASN A 73 -4.17 -4.25 -2.73
C ASN A 73 -2.87 -4.46 -1.97
N VAL A 74 -3.02 -5.00 -0.77
CA VAL A 74 -1.92 -5.56 0.01
C VAL A 74 -2.28 -7.01 0.31
N ASN A 75 -1.35 -7.91 0.03
CA ASN A 75 -1.48 -9.32 0.40
C ASN A 75 -0.26 -9.79 1.19
N ILE A 76 -0.44 -10.84 1.97
CA ILE A 76 0.60 -11.48 2.75
C ILE A 76 0.61 -12.96 2.41
N THR A 77 1.78 -13.48 2.12
CA THR A 77 2.06 -14.90 1.95
C THR A 77 3.21 -15.31 2.85
N HIS A 78 3.34 -16.60 3.12
CA HIS A 78 4.48 -17.15 3.82
C HIS A 78 5.04 -18.40 3.14
N ASP A 79 6.32 -18.65 3.36
CA ASP A 79 7.02 -19.84 2.91
C ASP A 79 7.80 -20.45 4.08
N PRO A 80 7.90 -21.79 4.18
CA PRO A 80 8.88 -22.40 5.07
C PRO A 80 10.30 -22.09 4.57
N VAL A 81 11.19 -21.67 5.45
CA VAL A 81 12.58 -21.42 5.13
C VAL A 81 13.50 -22.26 6.03
N PRO A 82 14.62 -22.78 5.50
CA PRO A 82 15.60 -23.50 6.32
C PRO A 82 16.10 -22.64 7.49
N ALA A 83 16.35 -23.26 8.62
CA ALA A 83 16.93 -22.59 9.79
C ALA A 83 18.26 -21.89 9.42
N GLY A 84 18.47 -20.68 9.92
CA GLY A 84 19.65 -19.88 9.62
C GLY A 84 19.64 -19.17 8.27
N THR A 85 18.56 -19.27 7.49
CA THR A 85 18.40 -18.47 6.25
C THR A 85 18.35 -16.98 6.61
N SER A 86 19.27 -16.20 6.03
CA SER A 86 19.21 -14.74 6.16
C SER A 86 18.15 -14.12 5.24
N VAL A 87 17.63 -12.95 5.60
CA VAL A 87 16.68 -12.22 4.77
C VAL A 87 17.26 -11.87 3.39
N ASP A 88 18.57 -11.65 3.29
CA ASP A 88 19.25 -11.38 2.02
C ASP A 88 19.24 -12.61 1.11
N VAL A 89 19.49 -13.80 1.63
CA VAL A 89 19.40 -15.05 0.87
C VAL A 89 17.96 -15.31 0.43
N TYR A 90 16.99 -15.10 1.32
CA TYR A 90 15.56 -15.22 0.99
C TYR A 90 15.14 -14.24 -0.10
N ASN A 91 15.58 -12.97 0.02
CA ASN A 91 15.30 -11.94 -0.99
C ASN A 91 15.88 -12.32 -2.36
N THR A 92 17.14 -12.79 -2.43
CA THR A 92 17.78 -13.18 -3.69
C THR A 92 17.01 -14.32 -4.37
N LYS A 93 16.72 -15.40 -3.66
CA LYS A 93 15.95 -16.54 -4.20
C LYS A 93 14.54 -16.11 -4.66
N SER A 94 13.88 -15.30 -3.87
CA SER A 94 12.57 -14.77 -4.22
C SER A 94 12.62 -13.88 -5.47
N GLU A 95 13.67 -13.06 -5.66
CA GLU A 95 13.85 -12.25 -6.86
C GLU A 95 14.12 -13.10 -8.11
N GLU A 96 14.93 -14.16 -7.99
CA GLU A 96 15.16 -15.11 -9.09
C GLU A 96 13.85 -15.76 -9.55
N ALA A 97 12.98 -16.15 -8.60
CA ALA A 97 11.66 -16.69 -8.91
C ALA A 97 10.77 -15.66 -9.63
N LEU A 98 10.79 -14.38 -9.21
CA LEU A 98 10.04 -13.32 -9.90
C LEU A 98 10.54 -13.11 -11.33
N LYS A 99 11.85 -13.06 -11.55
CA LYS A 99 12.47 -12.90 -12.87
C LYS A 99 12.10 -14.04 -13.83
N SER A 100 11.94 -15.24 -13.31
CA SER A 100 11.53 -16.41 -14.11
C SER A 100 10.02 -16.45 -14.42
N THR A 101 9.20 -15.86 -13.54
CA THR A 101 7.74 -15.96 -13.61
C THR A 101 7.09 -14.74 -14.26
N PHE A 102 7.63 -13.55 -14.02
CA PHE A 102 7.00 -12.30 -14.41
C PHE A 102 7.56 -11.75 -15.72
N SER A 103 6.67 -11.60 -16.70
CA SER A 103 7.01 -11.00 -17.99
C SER A 103 7.47 -9.54 -17.79
N ALA A 104 8.54 -9.15 -18.49
CA ALA A 104 9.12 -7.81 -18.45
C ALA A 104 9.41 -7.29 -17.02
N TYR A 105 9.83 -8.19 -16.13
CA TYR A 105 10.27 -7.80 -14.77
C TYR A 105 11.39 -6.76 -14.83
N ARG A 106 11.23 -5.67 -14.08
CA ARG A 106 12.24 -4.59 -13.96
C ARG A 106 12.35 -4.17 -12.49
N PRO A 107 13.52 -4.34 -11.85
CA PRO A 107 13.75 -3.80 -10.53
C PRO A 107 13.79 -2.27 -10.59
N VAL A 108 13.22 -1.62 -9.58
CA VAL A 108 13.20 -0.16 -9.42
C VAL A 108 14.09 0.26 -8.26
N GLN A 109 13.87 -0.31 -7.08
CA GLN A 109 14.60 0.04 -5.87
C GLN A 109 14.59 -1.11 -4.87
N THR A 110 15.65 -1.21 -4.08
CA THR A 110 15.74 -2.12 -2.93
C THR A 110 16.35 -1.38 -1.75
N ALA A 111 15.77 -1.55 -0.57
CA ALA A 111 16.24 -0.96 0.68
C ALA A 111 16.21 -2.00 1.81
N ARG A 112 17.19 -1.95 2.71
CA ARG A 112 17.19 -2.71 3.96
C ARG A 112 16.55 -1.86 5.05
N LEU A 113 15.74 -2.49 5.88
CA LEU A 113 15.09 -1.89 7.03
C LEU A 113 14.88 -2.91 8.14
N THR A 114 14.17 -2.50 9.19
CA THR A 114 13.81 -3.38 10.30
C THR A 114 12.30 -3.34 10.50
N ILE A 115 11.66 -4.49 10.70
CA ILE A 115 10.26 -4.63 11.08
C ILE A 115 10.18 -5.21 12.49
N GLY A 116 9.76 -4.38 13.45
CA GLY A 116 9.98 -4.71 14.88
C GLY A 116 11.49 -4.82 15.15
N THR A 117 11.96 -5.99 15.52
CA THR A 117 13.38 -6.31 15.73
C THR A 117 14.01 -7.11 14.59
N LEU A 118 13.22 -7.51 13.59
CA LEU A 118 13.66 -8.41 12.54
C LEU A 118 14.22 -7.63 11.33
N PRO A 119 15.34 -8.08 10.75
CA PRO A 119 15.83 -7.57 9.48
C PRO A 119 14.80 -7.78 8.38
N ALA A 120 14.66 -6.80 7.50
CA ALA A 120 13.73 -6.86 6.38
C ALA A 120 14.33 -6.21 5.14
N VAL A 121 13.80 -6.60 3.98
CA VAL A 121 14.11 -6.00 2.68
C VAL A 121 12.82 -5.50 2.06
N LEU A 122 12.80 -4.22 1.67
CA LEU A 122 11.74 -3.65 0.86
C LEU A 122 12.28 -3.46 -0.56
N ARG A 123 11.69 -4.15 -1.52
CA ARG A 123 11.99 -3.99 -2.95
C ARG A 123 10.78 -3.44 -3.71
N GLN A 124 11.06 -2.73 -4.79
CA GLN A 124 10.07 -2.18 -5.71
C GLN A 124 10.44 -2.61 -7.12
N TYR A 125 9.45 -2.98 -7.90
CA TYR A 125 9.65 -3.44 -9.27
C TYR A 125 8.38 -3.26 -10.10
N THR A 126 8.54 -3.31 -11.43
CA THR A 126 7.43 -3.40 -12.37
C THR A 126 7.48 -4.72 -13.13
N TRP A 127 6.34 -5.14 -13.64
CA TRP A 127 6.20 -6.29 -14.51
C TRP A 127 4.91 -6.19 -15.32
N LYS A 128 4.80 -6.95 -16.42
CA LYS A 128 3.60 -6.96 -17.26
C LYS A 128 2.77 -8.21 -17.06
N ARG A 129 1.48 -8.01 -16.82
CA ARG A 129 0.47 -9.07 -16.89
C ARG A 129 0.31 -9.57 -18.34
N ASN A 130 -0.33 -10.74 -18.52
CA ASN A 130 -0.59 -11.32 -19.83
C ASN A 130 -1.49 -10.46 -20.74
N ASP A 131 -2.32 -9.60 -20.14
CA ASP A 131 -3.16 -8.61 -20.85
C ASP A 131 -2.42 -7.31 -21.22
N GLY A 132 -1.11 -7.25 -20.97
CA GLY A 132 -0.25 -6.10 -21.26
C GLY A 132 -0.25 -4.99 -20.23
N ILE A 133 -1.08 -5.08 -19.18
CA ILE A 133 -1.10 -4.09 -18.10
C ILE A 133 0.20 -4.17 -17.30
N GLU A 134 0.88 -3.03 -17.16
CA GLU A 134 2.11 -2.92 -16.37
C GLU A 134 1.77 -2.59 -14.92
N LEU A 135 2.16 -3.47 -14.02
CA LEU A 135 1.96 -3.33 -12.58
C LEU A 135 3.21 -2.77 -11.91
N TYR A 136 2.99 -2.01 -10.84
CA TYR A 136 4.01 -1.58 -9.90
C TYR A 136 3.80 -2.30 -8.58
N GLN A 137 4.81 -2.99 -8.09
CA GLN A 137 4.74 -3.73 -6.84
C GLN A 137 5.83 -3.31 -5.86
N LEU A 138 5.42 -3.25 -4.59
CA LEU A 138 6.30 -3.19 -3.44
C LEU A 138 6.25 -4.56 -2.77
N GLN A 139 7.40 -5.11 -2.37
CA GLN A 139 7.44 -6.31 -1.55
C GLN A 139 8.34 -6.09 -0.34
N LEU A 140 7.78 -6.32 0.84
CA LEU A 140 8.49 -6.37 2.10
C LEU A 140 8.73 -7.83 2.45
N LEU A 141 9.99 -8.22 2.58
CA LEU A 141 10.41 -9.57 2.97
C LEU A 141 11.06 -9.53 4.35
N THR A 142 10.68 -10.47 5.18
CA THR A 142 11.33 -10.71 6.48
C THR A 142 11.25 -12.19 6.85
N ILE A 143 12.07 -12.62 7.80
CA ILE A 143 12.05 -13.99 8.30
C ILE A 143 11.86 -13.93 9.82
N ASP A 144 10.96 -14.76 10.30
CA ASP A 144 10.81 -15.06 11.71
C ASP A 144 10.90 -16.56 11.91
N SER A 145 11.91 -16.97 12.69
CA SER A 145 12.22 -18.38 12.97
C SER A 145 12.47 -19.17 11.66
N ALA A 146 11.60 -20.11 11.31
CA ALA A 146 11.68 -20.93 10.09
C ALA A 146 10.64 -20.53 9.04
N ARG A 147 10.15 -19.30 9.09
CA ARG A 147 9.08 -18.81 8.22
C ARG A 147 9.49 -17.49 7.56
N GLY A 148 9.52 -17.50 6.24
CA GLY A 148 9.68 -16.29 5.42
C GLY A 148 8.31 -15.68 5.15
N TYR A 149 8.17 -14.38 5.32
CA TYR A 149 6.96 -13.62 5.00
C TYR A 149 7.22 -12.68 3.84
N VAL A 150 6.26 -12.60 2.93
CA VAL A 150 6.24 -11.64 1.83
C VAL A 150 4.95 -10.82 1.92
N VAL A 151 5.09 -9.54 2.20
CA VAL A 151 3.98 -8.58 2.16
C VAL A 151 4.07 -7.83 0.84
N THR A 152 3.07 -7.98 -0.03
CA THR A 152 3.07 -7.38 -1.38
C THR A 152 2.01 -6.31 -1.49
N GLY A 153 2.40 -5.10 -1.84
CA GLY A 153 1.51 -4.02 -2.24
C GLY A 153 1.50 -3.86 -3.76
N THR A 154 0.32 -3.73 -4.38
CA THR A 154 0.18 -3.66 -5.84
C THR A 154 -0.62 -2.44 -6.27
N THR A 155 -0.10 -1.74 -7.29
CA THR A 155 -0.78 -0.69 -8.05
C THR A 155 -0.40 -0.74 -9.53
N LEU A 156 -0.85 0.24 -10.32
CA LEU A 156 -0.56 0.39 -11.75
C LEU A 156 0.71 1.22 -11.96
N ALA A 157 1.66 0.74 -12.77
CA ALA A 157 2.91 1.47 -13.04
C ALA A 157 2.68 2.84 -13.71
N GLY A 158 1.67 2.96 -14.57
CA GLY A 158 1.28 4.21 -15.24
C GLY A 158 0.27 5.07 -14.49
N SER A 159 0.01 4.82 -13.19
CA SER A 159 -0.94 5.61 -12.43
C SER A 159 -0.50 7.06 -12.27
N SER A 160 -1.39 8.01 -12.56
CA SER A 160 -1.17 9.44 -12.28
C SER A 160 -1.03 9.74 -10.78
N HIS A 161 -1.44 8.80 -9.93
CA HIS A 161 -1.39 8.89 -8.46
C HIS A 161 -0.32 7.97 -7.84
N LEU A 162 0.59 7.40 -8.63
CA LEU A 162 1.57 6.38 -8.23
C LEU A 162 2.28 6.69 -6.91
N LYS A 163 2.74 7.94 -6.72
CA LYS A 163 3.43 8.36 -5.50
C LYS A 163 2.53 8.28 -4.26
N GLY A 164 1.27 8.67 -4.37
CA GLY A 164 0.29 8.58 -3.27
C GLY A 164 -0.09 7.13 -2.98
N GLU A 165 -0.33 6.35 -4.02
CA GLU A 165 -0.69 4.94 -3.94
C GLU A 165 0.42 4.09 -3.33
N THR A 166 1.66 4.26 -3.79
CA THR A 166 2.83 3.55 -3.22
C THR A 166 3.07 3.93 -1.75
N LYS A 167 2.84 5.19 -1.37
CA LYS A 167 2.89 5.63 0.02
C LYS A 167 1.80 4.95 0.87
N ALA A 168 0.56 4.88 0.36
CA ALA A 168 -0.53 4.23 1.07
C ALA A 168 -0.25 2.73 1.28
N LEU A 169 0.22 2.03 0.24
CA LEU A 169 0.64 0.64 0.30
C LEU A 169 1.76 0.44 1.33
N ALA A 170 2.82 1.24 1.25
CA ALA A 170 3.96 1.16 2.18
C ALA A 170 3.53 1.39 3.64
N ASN A 171 2.62 2.33 3.90
CA ASN A 171 2.12 2.59 5.24
C ASN A 171 1.44 1.35 5.85
N ILE A 172 0.66 0.59 5.07
CA ILE A 172 0.06 -0.68 5.52
C ILE A 172 1.16 -1.72 5.74
N MET A 173 2.02 -1.95 4.76
CA MET A 173 3.08 -2.97 4.79
C MET A 173 4.01 -2.79 5.99
N LEU A 174 4.36 -1.56 6.34
CA LEU A 174 5.24 -1.24 7.46
C LEU A 174 4.59 -1.47 8.84
N THR A 175 3.27 -1.70 8.91
CA THR A 175 2.59 -2.11 10.15
C THR A 175 2.68 -3.63 10.41
N PHE A 176 3.14 -4.40 9.42
CA PHE A 176 3.28 -5.85 9.57
C PHE A 176 4.18 -6.21 10.76
N ARG A 177 3.74 -7.20 11.56
CA ARG A 177 4.48 -7.74 12.71
C ARG A 177 4.30 -9.25 12.72
N PRO A 178 5.35 -10.03 12.42
CA PRO A 178 5.35 -11.46 12.72
C PRO A 178 5.45 -11.66 14.24
N HIS A 179 4.98 -12.81 14.75
CA HIS A 179 4.95 -13.19 16.16
C HIS A 179 5.41 -14.63 16.36
#